data_1a49b8d3c7f1d5c461f276c130e6a040
#
_entry.id   1a49b8d3c7f1d5c461f276c130e6a040
#
_cell.length_a   1.000
_cell.length_b   1.000
_cell.length_c   1.000
_cell.angle_alpha   90.00
_cell.angle_beta   90.00
_cell.angle_gamma   90.00
#
_symmetry.space_group_name_H-M   'P 1'
#
loop_
_entity.id
_entity.type
_entity.pdbx_description
1 polymer ?
#
loop_
_entity_poly.entity_id
_entity_poly.type
_entity_poly.pdbx_seq_one_letter_code
_entity_poly.pdbx_strand_id
1 'polypeptide(L)'
;MSDAATSTKAAPGTEGFTRRKVDVRGVKTVYYEAGEGPAVVYFHGGGTFHGIQFARPWAEKFRVILPYHPGFGESADDPRIGAMQHLVLHYLDFFETLGLDKVHLIGASLGGRLATEFAVSHNDWLKSLILAAPGGLDIPEHPPNNLGALSPEELFLALSANQAFLQPFIPPAVPPELFFGRLGREGQASAKAMMSETSLEHWMHRITVPCLLLWGKEDQVLPVGRVKAWTDRLPKASTLRIFKDVGHLTMDESLEAVKVAENFMLSVEQKLMP
;
A
#
# COMPACT_ATOMS: atom_id res chain seq x y z
N MET A 1 -3.35 1.55 35.62
CA MET A 1 -2.00 1.03 35.75
C MET A 1 -1.29 1.37 34.43
N SER A 2 -0.32 2.27 34.48
CA SER A 2 0.36 2.81 33.30
C SER A 2 1.30 1.74 32.76
N ASP A 3 1.02 1.26 31.54
CA ASP A 3 1.99 0.46 30.79
C ASP A 3 3.21 1.33 30.49
N ALA A 4 4.32 0.95 31.09
CA ALA A 4 5.61 1.56 30.87
C ALA A 4 5.97 1.45 29.37
N ALA A 5 6.16 2.61 28.75
CA ALA A 5 6.67 2.73 27.39
C ALA A 5 8.06 2.08 27.32
N THR A 6 8.15 0.83 26.91
CA THR A 6 9.38 0.26 26.41
C THR A 6 9.75 1.00 25.13
N SER A 7 10.72 1.90 25.23
CA SER A 7 11.39 2.55 24.10
C SER A 7 12.09 1.47 23.26
N THR A 8 11.34 0.79 22.41
CA THR A 8 11.91 0.04 21.31
C THR A 8 12.36 1.04 20.25
N LYS A 9 13.64 1.04 19.92
CA LYS A 9 14.21 1.83 18.82
C LYS A 9 13.29 1.70 17.60
N ALA A 10 12.85 2.83 17.03
CA ALA A 10 11.96 2.82 15.87
C ALA A 10 12.54 1.91 14.77
N ALA A 11 11.70 1.14 14.10
CA ALA A 11 12.14 0.35 12.96
C ALA A 11 12.69 1.29 11.87
N PRO A 12 13.76 0.93 11.17
CA PRO A 12 14.29 1.75 10.09
C PRO A 12 13.20 2.13 9.09
N GLY A 13 13.17 3.39 8.67
CA GLY A 13 12.18 3.89 7.71
C GLY A 13 10.81 4.22 8.33
N THR A 14 10.71 4.33 9.68
CA THR A 14 9.46 4.74 10.37
C THR A 14 9.63 6.00 11.21
N GLU A 15 10.75 6.69 11.05
CA GLU A 15 11.08 7.89 11.82
C GLU A 15 10.03 8.99 11.62
N GLY A 16 9.66 9.64 12.73
CA GLY A 16 8.64 10.71 12.72
C GLY A 16 7.20 10.22 12.67
N PHE A 17 6.96 8.91 12.70
CA PHE A 17 5.65 8.32 12.93
C PHE A 17 5.54 7.75 14.33
N THR A 18 4.36 7.85 14.91
CA THR A 18 4.01 7.18 16.17
C THR A 18 3.53 5.77 15.87
N ARG A 19 4.22 4.78 16.44
CA ARG A 19 3.79 3.39 16.37
C ARG A 19 2.59 3.16 17.28
N ARG A 20 1.53 2.58 16.74
CA ARG A 20 0.29 2.25 17.44
C ARG A 20 -0.03 0.76 17.33
N LYS A 21 -0.81 0.27 18.28
CA LYS A 21 -1.40 -1.08 18.24
C LYS A 21 -2.89 -0.98 18.53
N VAL A 22 -3.66 -1.74 17.80
CA VAL A 22 -5.10 -1.86 18.01
C VAL A 22 -5.52 -3.33 17.90
N ASP A 23 -6.51 -3.74 18.65
CA ASP A 23 -7.18 -5.02 18.49
C ASP A 23 -8.34 -4.87 17.50
N VAL A 24 -8.24 -5.56 16.37
CA VAL A 24 -9.29 -5.59 15.35
C VAL A 24 -9.95 -6.96 15.39
N ARG A 25 -11.04 -7.08 16.13
CA ARG A 25 -11.78 -8.34 16.30
C ARG A 25 -10.89 -9.53 16.69
N GLY A 26 -9.95 -9.31 17.61
CA GLY A 26 -9.01 -10.30 18.12
C GLY A 26 -7.68 -10.38 17.35
N VAL A 27 -7.48 -9.56 16.31
CA VAL A 27 -6.22 -9.46 15.56
C VAL A 27 -5.45 -8.22 16.01
N LYS A 28 -4.30 -8.42 16.62
CA LYS A 28 -3.39 -7.32 16.99
C LYS A 28 -2.79 -6.71 15.72
N THR A 29 -3.33 -5.57 15.32
CA THR A 29 -2.87 -4.82 14.16
C THR A 29 -1.96 -3.68 14.60
N VAL A 30 -0.77 -3.63 14.04
CA VAL A 30 0.19 -2.53 14.23
C VAL A 30 0.03 -1.55 13.07
N TYR A 31 0.01 -0.26 13.39
CA TYR A 31 0.01 0.80 12.41
C TYR A 31 0.88 1.97 12.87
N TYR A 32 1.29 2.76 11.91
CA TYR A 32 2.05 3.99 12.15
C TYR A 32 1.18 5.19 11.82
N GLU A 33 1.29 6.24 12.63
CA GLU A 33 0.43 7.40 12.53
C GLU A 33 1.23 8.69 12.69
N ALA A 34 0.93 9.69 11.87
CA ALA A 34 1.47 11.03 12.00
C ALA A 34 0.49 12.09 11.46
N GLY A 35 0.59 13.30 11.98
CA GLY A 35 -0.23 14.45 11.55
C GLY A 35 -1.66 14.43 12.07
N GLU A 36 -2.39 15.46 11.68
CA GLU A 36 -3.79 15.69 12.02
C GLU A 36 -4.56 16.16 10.77
N GLY A 37 -5.90 16.14 10.80
CA GLY A 37 -6.73 16.57 9.67
C GLY A 37 -7.46 15.42 8.98
N PRO A 38 -7.81 15.55 7.68
CA PRO A 38 -8.46 14.49 6.92
C PRO A 38 -7.63 13.21 6.91
N ALA A 39 -8.29 12.05 7.08
CA ALA A 39 -7.59 10.77 7.18
C ALA A 39 -7.10 10.28 5.81
N VAL A 40 -5.83 9.85 5.77
CA VAL A 40 -5.19 9.13 4.68
C VAL A 40 -4.79 7.76 5.18
N VAL A 41 -5.27 6.69 4.55
CA VAL A 41 -4.89 5.32 4.87
C VAL A 41 -4.10 4.73 3.71
N TYR A 42 -2.95 4.12 4.02
CA TYR A 42 -2.09 3.50 3.02
C TYR A 42 -2.03 1.98 3.19
N PHE A 43 -2.43 1.25 2.17
CA PHE A 43 -2.28 -0.20 2.06
C PHE A 43 -0.98 -0.53 1.32
N HIS A 44 -0.03 -1.09 2.05
CA HIS A 44 1.30 -1.43 1.53
C HIS A 44 1.27 -2.61 0.55
N GLY A 45 2.35 -2.78 -0.20
CA GLY A 45 2.56 -3.91 -1.12
C GLY A 45 2.88 -5.24 -0.42
N GLY A 46 3.39 -6.19 -1.18
CA GLY A 46 3.74 -7.54 -0.70
C GLY A 46 4.97 -7.61 0.21
N GLY A 47 5.61 -6.50 0.53
CA GLY A 47 6.75 -6.39 1.46
C GLY A 47 6.73 -5.05 2.18
N THR A 48 7.26 -5.03 3.40
CA THR A 48 7.27 -3.84 4.27
C THR A 48 8.69 -3.44 4.72
N PHE A 49 9.72 -4.05 4.12
CA PHE A 49 11.10 -3.89 4.56
C PHE A 49 11.69 -2.50 4.28
N HIS A 50 11.19 -1.78 3.26
CA HIS A 50 11.69 -0.47 2.83
C HIS A 50 11.12 0.72 3.63
N GLY A 51 10.26 0.45 4.63
CA GLY A 51 9.72 1.49 5.51
C GLY A 51 8.56 2.28 4.89
N ILE A 52 8.30 3.48 5.44
CA ILE A 52 7.13 4.31 5.14
C ILE A 52 7.48 5.80 5.03
N GLN A 53 8.77 6.14 4.91
CA GLN A 53 9.24 7.54 4.94
C GLN A 53 8.66 8.42 3.83
N PHE A 54 8.33 7.85 2.69
CA PHE A 54 7.69 8.57 1.59
C PHE A 54 6.42 9.33 2.01
N ALA A 55 5.66 8.78 2.97
CA ALA A 55 4.40 9.37 3.43
C ALA A 55 4.57 10.51 4.46
N ARG A 56 5.79 10.76 4.96
CA ARG A 56 6.05 11.74 6.01
C ARG A 56 5.60 13.17 5.64
N PRO A 57 5.82 13.68 4.41
CA PRO A 57 5.36 15.02 4.02
C PRO A 57 3.84 15.20 4.14
N TRP A 58 3.04 14.19 3.92
CA TRP A 58 1.58 14.29 4.01
C TRP A 58 1.09 14.60 5.42
N ALA A 59 1.87 14.26 6.45
CA ALA A 59 1.52 14.52 7.85
C ALA A 59 1.45 16.01 8.24
N GLU A 60 1.90 16.90 7.35
CA GLU A 60 1.73 18.35 7.54
C GLU A 60 0.27 18.82 7.35
N LYS A 61 -0.54 18.02 6.62
CA LYS A 61 -1.90 18.40 6.20
C LYS A 61 -2.96 17.33 6.45
N PHE A 62 -2.53 16.11 6.70
CA PHE A 62 -3.39 14.94 6.84
C PHE A 62 -3.04 14.11 8.07
N ARG A 63 -4.04 13.43 8.62
CA ARG A 63 -3.82 12.33 9.55
C ARG A 63 -3.45 11.09 8.74
N VAL A 64 -2.18 10.77 8.69
CA VAL A 64 -1.61 9.66 7.89
C VAL A 64 -1.58 8.40 8.73
N ILE A 65 -2.19 7.31 8.25
CA ILE A 65 -2.35 6.03 8.91
C ILE A 65 -1.81 4.93 7.99
N LEU A 66 -0.79 4.21 8.44
CA LEU A 66 -0.11 3.18 7.65
C LEU A 66 -0.14 1.85 8.44
N PRO A 67 -1.22 1.06 8.31
CA PRO A 67 -1.31 -0.24 8.96
C PRO A 67 -0.43 -1.27 8.26
N TYR A 68 0.16 -2.17 9.04
CA TYR A 68 0.66 -3.45 8.52
C TYR A 68 -0.52 -4.42 8.38
N HIS A 69 -0.65 -5.03 7.22
CA HIS A 69 -1.64 -6.09 7.00
C HIS A 69 -1.43 -7.24 7.99
N PRO A 70 -2.48 -7.99 8.39
CA PRO A 70 -2.30 -9.24 9.12
C PRO A 70 -1.27 -10.16 8.44
N GLY A 71 -0.30 -10.64 9.22
CA GLY A 71 0.82 -11.43 8.71
C GLY A 71 2.01 -10.62 8.19
N PHE A 72 1.94 -9.30 8.19
CA PHE A 72 3.02 -8.43 7.74
C PHE A 72 3.60 -7.58 8.88
N GLY A 73 4.85 -7.17 8.72
CA GLY A 73 5.54 -6.31 9.66
C GLY A 73 5.42 -6.84 11.09
N GLU A 74 4.83 -6.03 11.96
CA GLU A 74 4.62 -6.36 13.37
C GLU A 74 3.17 -6.73 13.70
N SER A 75 2.27 -6.77 12.72
CA SER A 75 0.90 -7.24 12.90
C SER A 75 0.86 -8.75 13.11
N ALA A 76 -0.09 -9.21 13.92
CA ALA A 76 -0.30 -10.62 14.14
C ALA A 76 -0.81 -11.33 12.88
N ASP A 77 -0.51 -12.61 12.78
CA ASP A 77 -1.16 -13.47 11.79
C ASP A 77 -2.62 -13.70 12.17
N ASP A 78 -3.47 -13.82 11.17
CA ASP A 78 -4.85 -14.26 11.35
C ASP A 78 -5.12 -15.48 10.47
N PRO A 79 -5.34 -16.67 11.07
CA PRO A 79 -5.58 -17.89 10.29
C PRO A 79 -6.92 -17.84 9.51
N ARG A 80 -7.83 -16.93 9.85
CA ARG A 80 -9.10 -16.74 9.15
C ARG A 80 -8.91 -16.03 7.81
N ILE A 81 -7.80 -15.29 7.64
CA ILE A 81 -7.49 -14.62 6.39
C ILE A 81 -6.92 -15.63 5.39
N GLY A 82 -7.76 -16.04 4.46
CA GLY A 82 -7.44 -16.99 3.39
C GLY A 82 -7.77 -16.48 1.98
N ALA A 83 -8.22 -15.20 1.88
CA ALA A 83 -8.56 -14.57 0.62
C ALA A 83 -8.47 -13.05 0.75
N MET A 84 -8.40 -12.35 -0.38
CA MET A 84 -8.36 -10.88 -0.42
C MET A 84 -9.60 -10.26 0.24
N GLN A 85 -10.78 -10.86 0.02
CA GLN A 85 -12.03 -10.41 0.64
C GLN A 85 -11.97 -10.41 2.18
N HIS A 86 -11.23 -11.32 2.80
CA HIS A 86 -11.07 -11.33 4.26
C HIS A 86 -10.21 -10.16 4.75
N LEU A 87 -9.24 -9.69 3.94
CA LEU A 87 -8.50 -8.45 4.21
C LEU A 87 -9.40 -7.23 4.07
N VAL A 88 -10.30 -7.20 3.08
CA VAL A 88 -11.30 -6.11 2.93
C VAL A 88 -12.15 -6.01 4.19
N LEU A 89 -12.68 -7.12 4.69
CA LEU A 89 -13.49 -7.15 5.93
C LEU A 89 -12.67 -6.73 7.16
N HIS A 90 -11.42 -7.21 7.28
CA HIS A 90 -10.52 -6.77 8.34
C HIS A 90 -10.32 -5.25 8.35
N TYR A 91 -10.17 -4.63 7.17
CA TYR A 91 -9.99 -3.18 7.08
C TYR A 91 -11.28 -2.40 7.31
N LEU A 92 -12.43 -2.95 7.02
CA LEU A 92 -13.70 -2.36 7.43
C LEU A 92 -13.79 -2.30 8.96
N ASP A 93 -13.52 -3.42 9.65
CA ASP A 93 -13.44 -3.47 11.11
C ASP A 93 -12.34 -2.54 11.67
N PHE A 94 -11.19 -2.43 11.00
CA PHE A 94 -10.12 -1.51 11.38
C PHE A 94 -10.56 -0.05 11.31
N PHE A 95 -11.26 0.35 10.23
CA PHE A 95 -11.78 1.71 10.06
C PHE A 95 -12.81 2.03 11.16
N GLU A 96 -13.75 1.11 11.42
CA GLU A 96 -14.71 1.25 12.51
C GLU A 96 -14.03 1.37 13.87
N THR A 97 -13.02 0.53 14.15
CA THR A 97 -12.29 0.53 15.44
C THR A 97 -11.54 1.85 15.68
N LEU A 98 -11.00 2.47 14.62
CA LEU A 98 -10.34 3.76 14.71
C LEU A 98 -11.30 4.96 14.63
N GLY A 99 -12.61 4.73 14.46
CA GLY A 99 -13.61 5.78 14.29
C GLY A 99 -13.35 6.63 13.05
N LEU A 100 -12.84 6.00 11.98
CA LEU A 100 -12.64 6.70 10.71
C LEU A 100 -14.00 6.86 10.02
N ASP A 101 -14.20 8.01 9.39
CA ASP A 101 -15.36 8.25 8.53
C ASP A 101 -14.92 8.03 7.07
N LYS A 102 -14.85 9.10 6.28
CA LYS A 102 -14.38 9.00 4.89
C LYS A 102 -12.88 9.27 4.81
N VAL A 103 -12.16 8.40 4.12
CA VAL A 103 -10.70 8.48 4.01
C VAL A 103 -10.24 8.66 2.56
N HIS A 104 -9.06 9.25 2.38
CA HIS A 104 -8.29 9.04 1.16
C HIS A 104 -7.61 7.68 1.28
N LEU A 105 -7.97 6.73 0.43
CA LEU A 105 -7.36 5.41 0.43
C LEU A 105 -6.27 5.34 -0.64
N ILE A 106 -5.08 4.93 -0.23
CA ILE A 106 -3.93 4.74 -1.11
C ILE A 106 -3.54 3.27 -1.05
N GLY A 107 -3.30 2.64 -2.19
CA GLY A 107 -2.81 1.26 -2.23
C GLY A 107 -1.69 1.08 -3.25
N ALA A 108 -0.63 0.36 -2.86
CA ALA A 108 0.48 0.03 -3.74
C ALA A 108 0.56 -1.48 -4.00
N SER A 109 0.77 -1.91 -5.24
CA SER A 109 0.98 -3.32 -5.60
C SER A 109 -0.14 -4.24 -5.07
N LEU A 110 0.17 -5.18 -4.15
CA LEU A 110 -0.81 -5.99 -3.42
C LEU A 110 -1.86 -5.11 -2.71
N GLY A 111 -1.42 -4.08 -2.01
CA GLY A 111 -2.29 -3.10 -1.36
C GLY A 111 -3.14 -2.32 -2.37
N GLY A 112 -2.65 -2.16 -3.60
CA GLY A 112 -3.43 -1.58 -4.70
C GLY A 112 -4.60 -2.47 -5.13
N ARG A 113 -4.40 -3.80 -5.19
CA ARG A 113 -5.49 -4.76 -5.36
C ARG A 113 -6.49 -4.66 -4.20
N LEU A 114 -5.99 -4.71 -2.97
CA LEU A 114 -6.83 -4.63 -1.78
C LEU A 114 -7.65 -3.33 -1.74
N ALA A 115 -7.03 -2.19 -2.03
CA ALA A 115 -7.70 -0.90 -2.06
C ALA A 115 -8.78 -0.83 -3.15
N THR A 116 -8.55 -1.48 -4.29
CA THR A 116 -9.53 -1.55 -5.38
C THR A 116 -10.71 -2.44 -4.99
N GLU A 117 -10.48 -3.63 -4.41
CA GLU A 117 -11.54 -4.52 -3.91
C GLU A 117 -12.34 -3.87 -2.77
N PHE A 118 -11.66 -3.12 -1.89
CA PHE A 118 -12.33 -2.31 -0.87
C PHE A 118 -13.22 -1.23 -1.51
N ALA A 119 -12.71 -0.48 -2.48
CA ALA A 119 -13.47 0.56 -3.17
C ALA A 119 -14.69 0.02 -3.92
N VAL A 120 -14.58 -1.15 -4.55
CA VAL A 120 -15.69 -1.82 -5.25
C VAL A 120 -16.86 -2.12 -4.30
N SER A 121 -16.58 -2.55 -3.08
CA SER A 121 -17.59 -3.00 -2.11
C SER A 121 -17.98 -1.94 -1.07
N HIS A 122 -17.08 -1.00 -0.77
CA HIS A 122 -17.23 -0.02 0.31
C HIS A 122 -16.84 1.40 -0.15
N ASN A 123 -17.30 1.79 -1.31
CA ASN A 123 -16.97 3.07 -1.94
C ASN A 123 -17.40 4.30 -1.11
N ASP A 124 -18.45 4.16 -0.30
CA ASP A 124 -18.98 5.18 0.61
C ASP A 124 -18.04 5.55 1.78
N TRP A 125 -17.09 4.69 2.12
CA TRP A 125 -16.02 4.98 3.07
C TRP A 125 -14.88 5.84 2.51
N LEU A 126 -14.92 6.16 1.21
CA LEU A 126 -13.82 6.82 0.53
C LEU A 126 -14.14 8.26 0.13
N LYS A 127 -13.15 9.13 0.25
CA LYS A 127 -13.09 10.45 -0.39
C LYS A 127 -12.43 10.35 -1.76
N SER A 128 -11.38 9.55 -1.86
CA SER A 128 -10.66 9.28 -3.10
C SER A 128 -9.90 7.97 -3.02
N LEU A 129 -9.50 7.46 -4.18
CA LEU A 129 -8.68 6.26 -4.34
C LEU A 129 -7.41 6.60 -5.12
N ILE A 130 -6.24 6.28 -4.54
CA ILE A 130 -4.94 6.43 -5.20
C ILE A 130 -4.30 5.05 -5.32
N LEU A 131 -3.93 4.68 -6.52
CA LEU A 131 -3.35 3.38 -6.84
C LEU A 131 -1.94 3.55 -7.40
N ALA A 132 -0.95 2.94 -6.76
CA ALA A 132 0.44 2.93 -7.21
C ALA A 132 0.81 1.53 -7.71
N ALA A 133 1.02 1.38 -9.01
CA ALA A 133 1.33 0.11 -9.65
C ALA A 133 0.48 -1.06 -9.10
N PRO A 134 -0.88 -0.98 -9.14
CA PRO A 134 -1.75 -1.95 -8.49
C PRO A 134 -1.70 -3.33 -9.16
N GLY A 135 -1.71 -4.39 -8.33
CA GLY A 135 -1.97 -5.77 -8.77
C GLY A 135 -3.48 -6.06 -8.88
N GLY A 136 -3.84 -7.24 -9.39
CA GLY A 136 -5.22 -7.75 -9.32
C GLY A 136 -5.95 -7.89 -10.65
N LEU A 137 -5.50 -7.26 -11.74
CA LEU A 137 -6.04 -7.53 -13.07
C LEU A 137 -5.25 -8.65 -13.76
N ASP A 138 -5.94 -9.54 -14.44
CA ASP A 138 -5.31 -10.47 -15.38
C ASP A 138 -5.11 -9.75 -16.72
N ILE A 139 -3.86 -9.67 -17.17
CA ILE A 139 -3.48 -9.01 -18.43
C ILE A 139 -2.42 -9.87 -19.10
N PRO A 140 -2.85 -10.84 -19.92
CA PRO A 140 -1.95 -11.81 -20.53
C PRO A 140 -0.84 -11.19 -21.40
N GLU A 141 -1.09 -10.03 -22.03
CA GLU A 141 -0.11 -9.33 -22.86
C GLU A 141 1.01 -8.68 -22.04
N HIS A 142 0.78 -8.47 -20.75
CA HIS A 142 1.71 -7.86 -19.81
C HIS A 142 1.68 -8.61 -18.47
N PRO A 143 2.13 -9.88 -18.42
CA PRO A 143 2.08 -10.66 -17.18
C PRO A 143 2.95 -10.03 -16.10
N PRO A 144 2.61 -10.24 -14.82
CA PRO A 144 3.50 -9.86 -13.72
C PRO A 144 4.76 -10.70 -13.75
N ASN A 145 5.89 -10.14 -13.29
CA ASN A 145 7.11 -10.92 -13.11
C ASN A 145 6.93 -11.93 -11.98
N ASN A 146 7.46 -13.15 -12.16
CA ASN A 146 7.46 -14.18 -11.14
C ASN A 146 8.55 -13.90 -10.09
N LEU A 147 8.22 -13.08 -9.10
CA LEU A 147 9.16 -12.68 -8.04
C LEU A 147 9.72 -13.87 -7.25
N GLY A 148 8.98 -14.97 -7.15
CA GLY A 148 9.42 -16.17 -6.44
C GLY A 148 10.51 -16.97 -7.16
N ALA A 149 10.76 -16.68 -8.43
CA ALA A 149 11.84 -17.29 -9.22
C ALA A 149 13.12 -16.46 -9.23
N LEU A 150 13.10 -15.24 -8.68
CA LEU A 150 14.24 -14.32 -8.70
C LEU A 150 15.20 -14.59 -7.53
N SER A 151 16.51 -14.42 -7.79
CA SER A 151 17.49 -14.29 -6.71
C SER A 151 17.23 -13.00 -5.91
N PRO A 152 17.78 -12.86 -4.70
CA PRO A 152 17.64 -11.61 -3.94
C PRO A 152 18.10 -10.37 -4.69
N GLU A 153 19.18 -10.45 -5.44
CA GLU A 153 19.72 -9.35 -6.24
C GLU A 153 18.76 -8.98 -7.38
N GLU A 154 18.26 -9.98 -8.11
CA GLU A 154 17.28 -9.77 -9.18
C GLU A 154 15.97 -9.19 -8.64
N LEU A 155 15.53 -9.64 -7.45
CA LEU A 155 14.35 -9.10 -6.79
C LEU A 155 14.50 -7.59 -6.51
N PHE A 156 15.66 -7.16 -5.98
CA PHE A 156 15.91 -5.74 -5.72
C PHE A 156 15.95 -4.91 -7.01
N LEU A 157 16.56 -5.45 -8.07
CA LEU A 157 16.57 -4.81 -9.39
C LEU A 157 15.16 -4.69 -9.99
N ALA A 158 14.31 -5.69 -9.75
CA ALA A 158 12.92 -5.65 -10.22
C ALA A 158 12.06 -4.65 -9.45
N LEU A 159 12.29 -4.53 -8.13
CA LEU A 159 11.50 -3.66 -7.25
C LEU A 159 11.79 -2.17 -7.45
N SER A 160 13.05 -1.80 -7.73
CA SER A 160 13.45 -0.39 -7.75
C SER A 160 14.41 -0.08 -8.89
N ALA A 161 14.14 0.96 -9.63
CA ALA A 161 15.08 1.54 -10.58
C ALA A 161 16.24 2.27 -9.88
N ASN A 162 16.00 2.78 -8.66
CA ASN A 162 17.01 3.44 -7.84
C ASN A 162 17.53 2.52 -6.73
N GLN A 163 18.56 1.73 -7.03
CA GLN A 163 19.13 0.78 -6.08
C GLN A 163 19.71 1.44 -4.82
N ALA A 164 20.18 2.68 -4.90
CA ALA A 164 20.72 3.41 -3.75
C ALA A 164 19.66 3.61 -2.64
N PHE A 165 18.40 3.76 -3.01
CA PHE A 165 17.30 3.87 -2.07
C PHE A 165 17.15 2.63 -1.19
N LEU A 166 17.36 1.43 -1.72
CA LEU A 166 17.18 0.17 -1.00
C LEU A 166 18.33 -0.16 -0.03
N GLN A 167 19.52 0.42 -0.21
CA GLN A 167 20.73 0.07 0.56
C GLN A 167 20.55 0.10 2.08
N PRO A 168 19.83 1.08 2.69
CA PRO A 168 19.62 1.10 4.15
C PRO A 168 18.76 -0.04 4.68
N PHE A 169 17.99 -0.72 3.84
CA PHE A 169 16.95 -1.67 4.20
C PHE A 169 17.27 -3.13 3.87
N ILE A 170 18.38 -3.36 3.19
CA ILE A 170 18.81 -4.70 2.75
C ILE A 170 20.16 -5.08 3.35
N PRO A 171 20.57 -6.35 3.34
CA PRO A 171 21.91 -6.74 3.75
C PRO A 171 23.00 -6.03 2.92
N PRO A 172 24.15 -5.61 3.53
CA PRO A 172 24.54 -5.88 4.91
C PRO A 172 24.03 -4.88 5.97
N ALA A 173 23.28 -3.83 5.60
CA ALA A 173 22.78 -2.83 6.53
C ALA A 173 21.75 -3.42 7.53
N VAL A 174 21.03 -4.48 7.11
CA VAL A 174 20.13 -5.26 7.96
C VAL A 174 20.68 -6.67 8.08
N PRO A 175 20.67 -7.32 9.30
CA PRO A 175 21.10 -8.70 9.46
C PRO A 175 20.36 -9.64 8.51
N PRO A 176 21.08 -10.48 7.73
CA PRO A 176 20.48 -11.34 6.70
C PRO A 176 19.35 -12.23 7.22
N GLU A 177 19.51 -12.84 8.39
CA GLU A 177 18.52 -13.73 8.99
C GLU A 177 17.21 -13.00 9.33
N LEU A 178 17.28 -11.75 9.78
CA LEU A 178 16.10 -10.92 10.06
C LEU A 178 15.41 -10.50 8.75
N PHE A 179 16.23 -10.11 7.76
CA PHE A 179 15.71 -9.69 6.46
C PHE A 179 15.00 -10.83 5.72
N PHE A 180 15.68 -11.97 5.54
CA PHE A 180 15.11 -13.10 4.81
C PHE A 180 13.99 -13.80 5.59
N GLY A 181 14.05 -13.86 6.92
CA GLY A 181 12.96 -14.35 7.76
C GLY A 181 11.67 -13.52 7.58
N ARG A 182 11.80 -12.18 7.56
CA ARG A 182 10.69 -11.26 7.29
C ARG A 182 10.16 -11.44 5.87
N LEU A 183 11.04 -11.42 4.88
CA LEU A 183 10.68 -11.56 3.46
C LEU A 183 9.93 -12.87 3.19
N GLY A 184 10.38 -13.99 3.78
CA GLY A 184 9.73 -15.29 3.65
C GLY A 184 8.32 -15.31 4.26
N ARG A 185 8.14 -14.74 5.46
CA ARG A 185 6.83 -14.65 6.12
C ARG A 185 5.87 -13.76 5.32
N GLU A 186 6.29 -12.57 4.93
CA GLU A 186 5.49 -11.62 4.17
C GLU A 186 5.17 -12.16 2.76
N GLY A 187 6.11 -12.88 2.14
CA GLY A 187 5.90 -13.57 0.86
C GLY A 187 4.82 -14.64 0.94
N GLN A 188 4.79 -15.44 2.03
CA GLN A 188 3.73 -16.44 2.25
C GLN A 188 2.37 -15.78 2.45
N ALA A 189 2.29 -14.70 3.25
CA ALA A 189 1.06 -13.94 3.45
C ALA A 189 0.56 -13.30 2.14
N SER A 190 1.47 -12.76 1.33
CA SER A 190 1.17 -12.21 0.00
C SER A 190 0.63 -13.28 -0.94
N ALA A 191 1.29 -14.43 -1.03
CA ALA A 191 0.85 -15.54 -1.87
C ALA A 191 -0.56 -15.99 -1.48
N LYS A 192 -0.81 -16.19 -0.18
CA LYS A 192 -2.13 -16.57 0.35
C LYS A 192 -3.23 -15.57 -0.04
N ALA A 193 -2.96 -14.27 0.11
CA ALA A 193 -3.91 -13.22 -0.27
C ALA A 193 -4.16 -13.17 -1.78
N MET A 194 -3.14 -13.41 -2.60
CA MET A 194 -3.23 -13.37 -4.06
C MET A 194 -3.84 -14.61 -4.70
N MET A 195 -3.87 -15.75 -4.00
CA MET A 195 -4.42 -17.02 -4.52
C MET A 195 -5.93 -16.98 -4.73
N SER A 196 -6.67 -16.06 -4.13
CA SER A 196 -8.09 -15.94 -4.39
C SER A 196 -8.34 -15.49 -5.83
N GLU A 197 -9.19 -16.24 -6.54
CA GLU A 197 -9.72 -15.80 -7.82
C GLU A 197 -10.37 -14.41 -7.65
N THR A 198 -10.23 -13.59 -8.68
CA THR A 198 -10.84 -12.28 -8.70
C THR A 198 -11.56 -12.06 -10.03
N SER A 199 -12.76 -11.54 -9.93
CA SER A 199 -13.49 -10.95 -11.06
C SER A 199 -13.46 -9.42 -10.95
N LEU A 200 -12.38 -8.88 -10.38
CA LEU A 200 -12.25 -7.46 -10.04
C LEU A 200 -12.63 -6.55 -11.21
N GLU A 201 -12.17 -6.87 -12.40
CA GLU A 201 -12.45 -6.10 -13.63
C GLU A 201 -13.95 -5.95 -13.92
N HIS A 202 -14.78 -6.93 -13.57
CA HIS A 202 -16.23 -6.87 -13.77
C HIS A 202 -16.92 -5.88 -12.84
N TRP A 203 -16.32 -5.59 -11.68
CA TRP A 203 -16.92 -4.79 -10.62
C TRP A 203 -16.34 -3.38 -10.50
N MET A 204 -15.24 -3.06 -11.18
CA MET A 204 -14.57 -1.75 -11.08
C MET A 204 -15.48 -0.56 -11.47
N HIS A 205 -16.53 -0.80 -12.25
CA HIS A 205 -17.54 0.22 -12.58
C HIS A 205 -18.29 0.76 -11.34
N ARG A 206 -18.21 0.05 -10.20
CA ARG A 206 -18.81 0.49 -8.92
C ARG A 206 -17.98 1.55 -8.21
N ILE A 207 -16.73 1.74 -8.62
CA ILE A 207 -15.87 2.81 -8.07
C ILE A 207 -16.35 4.14 -8.65
N THR A 208 -16.82 5.03 -7.78
CA THR A 208 -17.37 6.35 -8.18
C THR A 208 -16.59 7.52 -7.61
N VAL A 209 -15.71 7.29 -6.65
CA VAL A 209 -14.84 8.34 -6.09
C VAL A 209 -13.76 8.78 -7.08
N PRO A 210 -13.22 10.01 -6.93
CA PRO A 210 -12.06 10.43 -7.71
C PRO A 210 -10.90 9.46 -7.59
N CYS A 211 -10.29 9.09 -8.71
CA CYS A 211 -9.17 8.15 -8.75
C CYS A 211 -7.90 8.76 -9.35
N LEU A 212 -6.75 8.39 -8.78
CA LEU A 212 -5.42 8.69 -9.30
C LEU A 212 -4.65 7.38 -9.47
N LEU A 213 -4.12 7.14 -10.68
CA LEU A 213 -3.25 6.01 -11.00
C LEU A 213 -1.82 6.51 -11.19
N LEU A 214 -0.90 5.95 -10.42
CA LEU A 214 0.54 6.24 -10.45
C LEU A 214 1.28 5.00 -10.92
N TRP A 215 2.31 5.18 -11.76
CA TRP A 215 3.12 4.06 -12.25
C TRP A 215 4.55 4.48 -12.55
N GLY A 216 5.51 3.64 -12.17
CA GLY A 216 6.89 3.79 -12.61
C GLY A 216 7.06 3.28 -14.05
N LYS A 217 7.75 4.02 -14.90
CA LYS A 217 8.00 3.61 -16.28
C LYS A 217 8.90 2.37 -16.36
N GLU A 218 9.80 2.24 -15.39
CA GLU A 218 10.80 1.18 -15.30
C GLU A 218 10.36 0.03 -14.37
N ASP A 219 9.05 -0.07 -14.07
CA ASP A 219 8.49 -1.14 -13.23
C ASP A 219 8.69 -2.51 -13.88
N GLN A 220 9.53 -3.35 -13.26
CA GLN A 220 9.83 -4.69 -13.71
C GLN A 220 9.01 -5.77 -12.97
N VAL A 221 8.22 -5.40 -11.97
CA VAL A 221 7.29 -6.30 -11.26
C VAL A 221 5.95 -6.36 -11.98
N LEU A 222 5.38 -5.18 -12.23
CA LEU A 222 4.12 -5.00 -12.97
C LEU A 222 4.39 -4.02 -14.13
N PRO A 223 4.72 -4.52 -15.34
CA PRO A 223 5.14 -3.69 -16.45
C PRO A 223 4.16 -2.57 -16.78
N VAL A 224 4.68 -1.38 -17.12
CA VAL A 224 3.89 -0.17 -17.41
C VAL A 224 2.84 -0.37 -18.53
N GLY A 225 3.00 -1.36 -19.40
CA GLY A 225 2.00 -1.74 -20.40
C GLY A 225 0.64 -2.11 -19.81
N ARG A 226 0.58 -2.45 -18.52
CA ARG A 226 -0.66 -2.74 -17.78
C ARG A 226 -1.55 -1.52 -17.56
N VAL A 227 -1.00 -0.31 -17.63
CA VAL A 227 -1.68 0.97 -17.36
C VAL A 227 -2.97 1.11 -18.16
N LYS A 228 -2.95 0.72 -19.45
CA LYS A 228 -4.13 0.84 -20.31
C LYS A 228 -5.33 0.04 -19.76
N ALA A 229 -5.09 -1.19 -19.33
CA ALA A 229 -6.16 -2.04 -18.77
C ALA A 229 -6.78 -1.46 -17.49
N TRP A 230 -5.99 -0.76 -16.68
CA TRP A 230 -6.47 -0.06 -15.48
C TRP A 230 -7.26 1.20 -15.86
N THR A 231 -6.74 2.06 -16.75
CA THR A 231 -7.41 3.30 -17.14
C THR A 231 -8.73 3.06 -17.85
N ASP A 232 -8.84 1.98 -18.62
CA ASP A 232 -10.09 1.61 -19.32
C ASP A 232 -11.21 1.20 -18.35
N ARG A 233 -10.87 0.79 -17.11
CA ARG A 233 -11.80 0.25 -16.09
C ARG A 233 -12.07 1.20 -14.94
N LEU A 234 -11.16 2.13 -14.67
CA LEU A 234 -11.37 3.18 -13.68
C LEU A 234 -12.37 4.24 -14.19
N PRO A 235 -12.97 5.05 -13.29
CA PRO A 235 -13.83 6.16 -13.69
C PRO A 235 -13.17 7.04 -14.76
N LYS A 236 -13.95 7.49 -15.77
CA LYS A 236 -13.43 8.29 -16.89
C LYS A 236 -12.69 9.58 -16.48
N ALA A 237 -13.03 10.13 -15.31
CA ALA A 237 -12.38 11.31 -14.75
C ALA A 237 -11.09 10.99 -13.98
N SER A 238 -10.62 9.73 -13.99
CA SER A 238 -9.42 9.32 -13.29
C SER A 238 -8.17 9.97 -13.91
N THR A 239 -7.24 10.34 -13.04
CA THR A 239 -5.97 10.93 -13.44
C THR A 239 -4.90 9.85 -13.50
N LEU A 240 -4.06 9.89 -14.54
CA LEU A 240 -2.89 9.02 -14.69
C LEU A 240 -1.60 9.85 -14.62
N ARG A 241 -0.59 9.32 -13.92
CA ARG A 241 0.80 9.81 -13.96
C ARG A 241 1.77 8.64 -14.08
N ILE A 242 2.66 8.72 -15.05
CA ILE A 242 3.77 7.78 -15.26
C ILE A 242 5.07 8.53 -15.01
N PHE A 243 5.94 7.96 -14.16
CA PHE A 243 7.20 8.59 -13.75
C PHE A 243 8.36 7.90 -14.44
N LYS A 244 9.18 8.69 -15.12
CA LYS A 244 10.41 8.22 -15.77
C LYS A 244 11.48 7.93 -14.72
N ASP A 245 12.33 6.94 -14.98
CA ASP A 245 13.44 6.52 -14.10
C ASP A 245 12.94 6.04 -12.69
N VAL A 246 11.70 5.54 -12.61
CA VAL A 246 11.04 5.04 -11.41
C VAL A 246 10.56 3.61 -11.64
N GLY A 247 10.84 2.73 -10.67
CA GLY A 247 10.46 1.32 -10.69
C GLY A 247 9.11 1.04 -10.02
N HIS A 248 9.00 -0.16 -9.44
CA HIS A 248 7.76 -0.63 -8.81
C HIS A 248 7.43 0.11 -7.52
N LEU A 249 8.43 0.49 -6.72
CA LEU A 249 8.25 1.24 -5.48
C LEU A 249 8.02 2.73 -5.77
N THR A 250 6.99 3.03 -6.55
CA THR A 250 6.75 4.32 -7.21
C THR A 250 6.82 5.52 -6.27
N MET A 251 6.22 5.44 -5.07
CA MET A 251 6.21 6.58 -4.13
C MET A 251 7.50 6.64 -3.30
N ASP A 252 8.12 5.51 -3.04
CA ASP A 252 9.38 5.44 -2.30
C ASP A 252 10.54 6.01 -3.11
N GLU A 253 10.54 5.81 -4.43
CA GLU A 253 11.58 6.26 -5.36
C GLU A 253 11.36 7.70 -5.84
N SER A 254 10.11 8.22 -5.80
CA SER A 254 9.75 9.48 -6.44
C SER A 254 9.07 10.46 -5.50
N LEU A 255 9.80 11.49 -5.07
CA LEU A 255 9.23 12.64 -4.36
C LEU A 255 8.16 13.36 -5.20
N GLU A 256 8.27 13.32 -6.53
CA GLU A 256 7.24 13.86 -7.43
C GLU A 256 5.94 13.06 -7.30
N ALA A 257 6.00 11.72 -7.24
CA ALA A 257 4.83 10.88 -7.04
C ALA A 257 4.14 11.18 -5.71
N VAL A 258 4.92 11.35 -4.63
CA VAL A 258 4.42 11.74 -3.30
C VAL A 258 3.68 13.09 -3.37
N LYS A 259 4.26 14.08 -4.03
CA LYS A 259 3.66 15.41 -4.19
C LYS A 259 2.42 15.40 -5.10
N VAL A 260 2.41 14.60 -6.15
CA VAL A 260 1.24 14.41 -7.02
C VAL A 260 0.08 13.81 -6.22
N ALA A 261 0.34 12.80 -5.39
CA ALA A 261 -0.67 12.21 -4.50
C ALA A 261 -1.22 13.24 -3.51
N GLU A 262 -0.34 14.03 -2.86
CA GLU A 262 -0.74 15.10 -1.95
C GLU A 262 -1.65 16.13 -2.62
N ASN A 263 -1.22 16.66 -3.76
CA ASN A 263 -1.98 17.66 -4.51
C ASN A 263 -3.34 17.12 -4.97
N PHE A 264 -3.41 15.84 -5.34
CA PHE A 264 -4.66 15.21 -5.69
C PHE A 264 -5.61 15.15 -4.50
N MET A 265 -5.16 14.70 -3.33
CA MET A 265 -5.98 14.66 -2.10
C MET A 265 -6.46 16.07 -1.71
N LEU A 266 -5.59 17.08 -1.74
CA LEU A 266 -5.98 18.46 -1.47
C LEU A 266 -7.03 18.99 -2.45
N SER A 267 -6.92 18.62 -3.73
CA SER A 267 -7.92 19.03 -4.74
C SER A 267 -9.30 18.41 -4.49
N VAL A 268 -9.33 17.19 -3.91
CA VAL A 268 -10.58 16.53 -3.51
C VAL A 268 -11.16 17.22 -2.28
N GLU A 269 -10.35 17.54 -1.26
CA GLU A 269 -10.82 18.27 -0.06
C GLU A 269 -11.41 19.63 -0.44
N GLN A 270 -10.78 20.38 -1.34
CA GLN A 270 -11.30 21.68 -1.81
C GLN A 270 -12.68 21.58 -2.47
N LYS A 271 -12.97 20.48 -3.16
CA LYS A 271 -14.28 20.24 -3.80
C LYS A 271 -15.35 19.76 -2.82
N LEU A 272 -14.95 19.27 -1.65
CA LEU A 272 -15.86 18.81 -0.59
C LEU A 272 -16.21 19.93 0.41
N MET A 273 -15.48 21.04 0.38
CA MET A 273 -15.84 22.23 1.16
C MET A 273 -17.09 22.88 0.56
N PRO A 274 -18.07 23.29 1.41
CA PRO A 274 -19.32 23.92 0.95
C PRO A 274 -19.09 25.28 0.30
#